data_41d19f58f67ead8e3d278903a35d7a79
#
_entry.id   41d19f58f67ead8e3d278903a35d7a79
#
_cell.length_a   1.000
_cell.length_b   1.000
_cell.length_c   1.000
_cell.angle_alpha   90.00
_cell.angle_beta   90.00
_cell.angle_gamma   90.00
#
_symmetry.space_group_name_H-M   'P 1'
#
loop_
_entity.id
_entity.type
_entity.pdbx_description
1 polymer ?
#
loop_
_entity_poly.entity_id
_entity_poly.type
_entity_poly.pdbx_seq_one_letter_code
_entity_poly.pdbx_strand_id
1 'polypeptide(L)'
;MNGKYSLPVVKAVDLIWTSFDREEIHRGYAMLMQAAQQGDADALCFIARCFMGEEYVWSGAGFATDDANASMLMQKSALMGSATGVLCAVRSGNFTPAVQRGMPFASFKEAFDEILGQAERGNAFCCYMIGNVYFWGDYLLVEPELAKKFKNENKYNAWAYPIAKEWYERSFRGRVCAGWGNYCDIRKSGLCSIKQDVYEAYFSALAEISPVICNNYGFYLETEKNNPEAGLTYYAKAAMRGDMQGAYNAGLDYDQGVGVPQDIDTAFDFYELAAFGNHPGGQWQVGYYHFHGWGKVEQDYAKAADWFEKAYANPKCKGRNKLQSAAYLGICYQEGLGVVQDDDAALEYLLEAEEGIDDLWEPINGMVLNALGVAYAFGRGTEEDEELAYQYFEDAAKLGSEEARKNLKEMNSIDPTNGQSHNGKKEIDPFYHNLTKKIIDAVTKDMQEILSQVGDEHIYAAALVTDSNCVTLFLAVNTIEYLAANDDTDSETQWMPDEWGYSDADNSQLSKLSKSLWQHYSNLPGEKFFIDAVISAMKQLRDTGAFGKHTGGMTCFVSMSDDDNAESIENESAIRINPPSLAATFLDREI
;
A
#
# COMPACT_ATOMS: atom_id res chain seq x y z
N MET A 1 15.24 -2.21 42.63
CA MET A 1 14.03 -2.92 42.14
C MET A 1 14.53 -4.23 41.55
N ASN A 2 13.92 -5.37 41.89
CA ASN A 2 14.37 -6.67 41.35
C ASN A 2 13.88 -6.76 39.90
N GLY A 3 14.71 -6.46 38.92
CA GLY A 3 14.43 -6.47 37.49
C GLY A 3 13.89 -7.80 36.94
N LYS A 4 12.70 -8.18 37.32
CA LYS A 4 11.96 -9.34 36.83
C LYS A 4 10.55 -8.90 36.53
N TYR A 5 10.07 -9.30 35.37
CA TYR A 5 8.64 -9.20 35.08
C TYR A 5 7.81 -9.87 36.18
N SER A 6 6.66 -9.31 36.51
CA SER A 6 5.71 -9.96 37.38
C SER A 6 5.26 -11.31 36.78
N LEU A 7 4.88 -12.25 37.65
CA LEU A 7 4.44 -13.57 37.18
C LEU A 7 3.26 -13.49 36.16
N PRO A 8 2.27 -12.60 36.35
CA PRO A 8 1.23 -12.40 35.33
C PRO A 8 1.79 -11.93 33.98
N VAL A 9 2.72 -10.98 33.96
CA VAL A 9 3.37 -10.50 32.73
C VAL A 9 4.16 -11.59 32.04
N VAL A 10 4.97 -12.38 32.78
CA VAL A 10 5.71 -13.51 32.22
C VAL A 10 4.77 -14.49 31.49
N LYS A 11 3.67 -14.90 32.15
CA LYS A 11 2.70 -15.82 31.57
C LYS A 11 1.98 -15.21 30.35
N ALA A 12 1.63 -13.93 30.43
CA ALA A 12 0.97 -13.24 29.33
C ALA A 12 1.88 -13.13 28.11
N VAL A 13 3.14 -12.76 28.29
CA VAL A 13 4.15 -12.69 27.23
C VAL A 13 4.34 -14.05 26.54
N ASP A 14 4.40 -15.11 27.34
CA ASP A 14 4.50 -16.48 26.81
C ASP A 14 3.27 -16.80 25.95
N LEU A 15 2.06 -16.58 26.44
CA LEU A 15 0.83 -16.83 25.68
C LEU A 15 0.72 -16.00 24.40
N ILE A 16 1.15 -14.75 24.40
CA ILE A 16 0.99 -13.84 23.24
C ILE A 16 2.06 -14.09 22.18
N TRP A 17 3.30 -14.34 22.56
CA TRP A 17 4.44 -14.37 21.61
C TRP A 17 4.98 -15.76 21.31
N THR A 18 4.44 -16.84 21.92
CA THR A 18 4.90 -18.21 21.68
C THR A 18 3.79 -19.21 21.36
N SER A 19 2.53 -18.88 21.62
CA SER A 19 1.42 -19.82 21.44
C SER A 19 0.90 -19.88 20.00
N PHE A 20 0.73 -18.72 19.34
CA PHE A 20 0.06 -18.62 18.04
C PHE A 20 -1.35 -19.23 18.01
N ASP A 21 -2.03 -19.23 19.14
CA ASP A 21 -3.43 -19.58 19.32
C ASP A 21 -4.22 -18.35 19.76
N ARG A 22 -5.31 -18.04 19.05
CA ARG A 22 -6.07 -16.79 19.26
C ARG A 22 -6.66 -16.68 20.65
N GLU A 23 -7.21 -17.77 21.17
CA GLU A 23 -7.85 -17.77 22.51
C GLU A 23 -6.78 -17.61 23.60
N GLU A 24 -5.66 -18.30 23.46
CA GLU A 24 -4.52 -18.16 24.38
C GLU A 24 -3.93 -16.76 24.36
N ILE A 25 -3.77 -16.16 23.17
CA ILE A 25 -3.31 -14.78 23.02
C ILE A 25 -4.27 -13.81 23.70
N HIS A 26 -5.57 -13.92 23.47
CA HIS A 26 -6.58 -13.07 24.14
C HIS A 26 -6.61 -13.28 25.65
N ARG A 27 -6.39 -14.51 26.12
CA ARG A 27 -6.21 -14.79 27.56
C ARG A 27 -4.97 -14.09 28.12
N GLY A 28 -3.86 -14.14 27.40
CA GLY A 28 -2.64 -13.42 27.74
C GLY A 28 -2.86 -11.90 27.79
N TYR A 29 -3.56 -11.35 26.80
CA TYR A 29 -3.91 -9.93 26.76
C TYR A 29 -4.79 -9.53 27.96
N ALA A 30 -5.79 -10.32 28.33
CA ALA A 30 -6.61 -10.07 29.53
C ALA A 30 -5.77 -10.06 30.82
N MET A 31 -4.75 -10.93 30.91
CA MET A 31 -3.81 -10.91 32.04
C MET A 31 -2.97 -9.64 32.06
N LEU A 32 -2.51 -9.12 30.90
CA LEU A 32 -1.81 -7.84 30.84
C LEU A 32 -2.70 -6.67 31.27
N MET A 33 -3.96 -6.65 30.81
CA MET A 33 -4.91 -5.62 31.22
C MET A 33 -5.14 -5.60 32.74
N GLN A 34 -5.27 -6.77 33.36
CA GLN A 34 -5.40 -6.87 34.82
C GLN A 34 -4.13 -6.40 35.55
N ALA A 35 -2.94 -6.79 35.08
CA ALA A 35 -1.67 -6.35 35.66
C ALA A 35 -1.50 -4.83 35.53
N ALA A 36 -1.82 -4.25 34.37
CA ALA A 36 -1.76 -2.81 34.14
C ALA A 36 -2.69 -2.02 35.06
N GLN A 37 -3.90 -2.52 35.33
CA GLN A 37 -4.83 -1.94 36.31
C GLN A 37 -4.27 -1.95 37.73
N GLN A 38 -3.39 -2.91 38.05
CA GLN A 38 -2.69 -3.00 39.33
C GLN A 38 -1.39 -2.16 39.38
N GLY A 39 -1.12 -1.40 38.29
CA GLY A 39 0.01 -0.50 38.21
C GLY A 39 1.31 -1.13 37.68
N ASP A 40 1.24 -2.31 37.06
CA ASP A 40 2.38 -2.95 36.43
C ASP A 40 2.81 -2.19 35.16
N ALA A 41 3.97 -1.59 35.20
CA ALA A 41 4.49 -0.76 34.11
C ALA A 41 4.88 -1.58 32.87
N ASP A 42 5.40 -2.81 33.05
CA ASP A 42 5.75 -3.69 31.93
C ASP A 42 4.51 -4.15 31.18
N ALA A 43 3.40 -4.42 31.89
CA ALA A 43 2.13 -4.79 31.27
C ALA A 43 1.64 -3.72 30.27
N LEU A 44 1.80 -2.42 30.58
CA LEU A 44 1.45 -1.33 29.66
C LEU A 44 2.26 -1.37 28.38
N CYS A 45 3.56 -1.67 28.45
CA CYS A 45 4.41 -1.81 27.28
C CYS A 45 3.95 -2.97 26.37
N PHE A 46 3.63 -4.11 26.95
CA PHE A 46 3.19 -5.28 26.19
C PHE A 46 1.78 -5.08 25.60
N ILE A 47 0.89 -4.36 26.27
CA ILE A 47 -0.40 -3.93 25.69
C ILE A 47 -0.16 -3.00 24.50
N ALA A 48 0.74 -2.01 24.63
CA ALA A 48 1.10 -1.12 23.54
C ALA A 48 1.57 -1.90 22.30
N ARG A 49 2.40 -2.92 22.49
CA ARG A 49 2.87 -3.78 21.37
C ARG A 49 1.75 -4.51 20.66
N CYS A 50 0.67 -4.88 21.34
CA CYS A 50 -0.49 -5.48 20.69
C CYS A 50 -1.21 -4.52 19.74
N PHE A 51 -1.07 -3.20 19.90
CA PHE A 51 -1.64 -2.18 19.03
C PHE A 51 -0.72 -1.70 17.91
N MET A 52 0.51 -2.20 17.82
CA MET A 52 1.51 -1.75 16.82
C MET A 52 1.44 -2.51 15.49
N GLY A 53 0.49 -3.42 15.32
CA GLY A 53 0.30 -4.17 14.07
C GLY A 53 1.09 -5.48 14.01
N GLU A 54 1.07 -6.06 12.81
CA GLU A 54 1.53 -7.44 12.55
C GLU A 54 3.04 -7.67 12.72
N GLU A 55 3.82 -6.62 12.66
CA GLU A 55 5.26 -6.69 12.92
C GLU A 55 5.59 -7.02 14.39
N TYR A 56 4.65 -6.73 15.30
CA TYR A 56 4.84 -6.86 16.74
C TYR A 56 4.07 -8.01 17.36
N VAL A 57 2.94 -8.40 16.77
CA VAL A 57 2.11 -9.51 17.22
C VAL A 57 1.52 -10.24 16.01
N TRP A 58 1.33 -11.53 16.09
CA TRP A 58 0.77 -12.31 15.00
C TRP A 58 -0.61 -11.79 14.54
N SER A 59 -0.78 -11.60 13.22
CA SER A 59 -2.01 -11.05 12.62
C SER A 59 -3.27 -11.86 12.94
N GLY A 60 -3.14 -13.21 13.07
CA GLY A 60 -4.25 -14.08 13.47
C GLY A 60 -4.79 -13.80 14.87
N ALA A 61 -4.08 -13.05 15.71
CA ALA A 61 -4.57 -12.59 17.00
C ALA A 61 -5.77 -11.62 16.87
N GLY A 62 -5.86 -10.87 15.76
CA GLY A 62 -6.99 -9.98 15.48
C GLY A 62 -7.00 -8.69 16.31
N PHE A 63 -5.83 -8.20 16.74
CA PHE A 63 -5.72 -6.87 17.35
C PHE A 63 -5.82 -5.78 16.28
N ALA A 64 -6.64 -4.77 16.55
CA ALA A 64 -6.66 -3.57 15.71
C ALA A 64 -5.41 -2.71 15.95
N THR A 65 -4.84 -2.17 14.89
CA THR A 65 -3.73 -1.21 14.98
C THR A 65 -4.24 0.13 15.52
N ASP A 66 -3.54 0.69 16.52
CA ASP A 66 -3.82 1.99 17.11
C ASP A 66 -2.49 2.63 17.58
N ASP A 67 -1.81 3.28 16.65
CA ASP A 67 -0.48 3.86 16.88
C ASP A 67 -0.49 4.95 17.94
N ALA A 68 -1.57 5.73 18.03
CA ALA A 68 -1.69 6.81 19.02
C ALA A 68 -1.78 6.24 20.44
N ASN A 69 -2.63 5.23 20.64
CA ASN A 69 -2.76 4.54 21.92
C ASN A 69 -1.49 3.76 22.26
N ALA A 70 -0.88 3.06 21.29
CA ALA A 70 0.39 2.37 21.47
C ALA A 70 1.49 3.33 21.96
N SER A 71 1.64 4.48 21.30
CA SER A 71 2.62 5.52 21.66
C SER A 71 2.40 6.06 23.06
N MET A 72 1.15 6.37 23.41
CA MET A 72 0.78 6.86 24.75
C MET A 72 1.11 5.83 25.84
N LEU A 73 0.72 4.58 25.64
CA LEU A 73 0.95 3.50 26.61
C LEU A 73 2.44 3.20 26.78
N MET A 74 3.22 3.27 25.71
CA MET A 74 4.65 3.03 25.72
C MET A 74 5.40 4.11 26.48
N GLN A 75 5.09 5.40 26.25
CA GLN A 75 5.63 6.50 27.02
C GLN A 75 5.25 6.41 28.50
N LYS A 76 3.98 6.10 28.79
CA LYS A 76 3.50 5.91 30.18
C LYS A 76 4.25 4.77 30.87
N SER A 77 4.44 3.64 30.19
CA SER A 77 5.20 2.50 30.70
C SER A 77 6.64 2.90 31.09
N ALA A 78 7.33 3.62 30.21
CA ALA A 78 8.69 4.12 30.48
C ALA A 78 8.73 5.07 31.67
N LEU A 79 7.78 6.00 31.76
CA LEU A 79 7.67 6.94 32.89
C LEU A 79 7.37 6.26 34.23
N MET A 80 6.66 5.13 34.19
CA MET A 80 6.36 4.33 35.41
C MET A 80 7.50 3.37 35.79
N GLY A 81 8.60 3.33 35.05
CA GLY A 81 9.79 2.57 35.39
C GLY A 81 9.91 1.19 34.73
N SER A 82 9.24 0.95 33.63
CA SER A 82 9.50 -0.23 32.80
C SER A 82 10.74 -0.04 31.95
N ALA A 83 11.77 -0.87 32.19
CA ALA A 83 12.94 -0.93 31.34
C ALA A 83 12.57 -1.38 29.91
N THR A 84 11.63 -2.34 29.77
CA THR A 84 11.05 -2.75 28.49
C THR A 84 10.40 -1.57 27.78
N GLY A 85 9.62 -0.76 28.51
CA GLY A 85 8.97 0.44 28.00
C GLY A 85 9.97 1.46 27.47
N VAL A 86 11.10 1.65 28.15
CA VAL A 86 12.19 2.55 27.68
C VAL A 86 12.79 2.05 26.37
N LEU A 87 13.16 0.77 26.26
CA LEU A 87 13.74 0.20 25.03
C LEU A 87 12.73 0.28 23.87
N CYS A 88 11.47 -0.06 24.13
CA CYS A 88 10.41 0.03 23.10
C CYS A 88 10.14 1.47 22.69
N ALA A 89 10.14 2.45 23.61
CA ALA A 89 9.96 3.86 23.28
C ALA A 89 11.08 4.40 22.39
N VAL A 90 12.32 3.99 22.62
CA VAL A 90 13.46 4.32 21.74
C VAL A 90 13.20 3.76 20.34
N ARG A 91 12.88 2.46 20.22
CA ARG A 91 12.71 1.77 18.96
C ARG A 91 11.54 2.33 18.11
N SER A 92 10.47 2.79 18.74
CA SER A 92 9.28 3.34 18.11
C SER A 92 9.29 4.86 17.91
N GLY A 93 10.42 5.54 18.20
CA GLY A 93 10.50 7.00 18.11
C GLY A 93 9.77 7.76 19.22
N ASN A 94 9.28 7.07 20.26
CA ASN A 94 8.53 7.64 21.38
C ASN A 94 9.39 8.07 22.57
N PHE A 95 10.72 7.99 22.46
CA PHE A 95 11.66 8.38 23.51
C PHE A 95 11.90 9.90 23.49
N THR A 96 10.85 10.64 23.81
CA THR A 96 10.87 12.11 23.83
C THR A 96 11.76 12.67 24.96
N PRO A 97 12.19 13.95 24.88
CA PRO A 97 12.90 14.59 25.99
C PRO A 97 12.12 14.60 27.31
N ALA A 98 10.79 14.57 27.26
CA ALA A 98 9.94 14.47 28.45
C ALA A 98 10.02 13.07 29.07
N VAL A 99 9.98 12.01 28.26
CA VAL A 99 10.17 10.63 28.75
C VAL A 99 11.56 10.46 29.32
N GLN A 100 12.58 10.94 28.63
CA GLN A 100 13.98 10.85 29.11
C GLN A 100 14.21 11.52 30.45
N ARG A 101 13.59 12.68 30.68
CA ARG A 101 13.72 13.40 31.99
C ARG A 101 12.82 12.83 33.07
N GLY A 102 11.70 12.22 32.72
CA GLY A 102 10.70 11.74 33.69
C GLY A 102 10.81 10.26 34.05
N MET A 103 11.56 9.46 33.28
CA MET A 103 11.76 8.05 33.62
C MET A 103 12.61 7.90 34.87
N PRO A 104 12.40 6.86 35.71
CA PRO A 104 13.15 6.65 36.94
C PRO A 104 14.52 5.98 36.71
N PHE A 105 14.98 5.89 35.48
CA PHE A 105 16.34 5.45 35.13
C PHE A 105 17.24 6.66 34.91
N ALA A 106 18.47 6.61 35.38
CA ALA A 106 19.44 7.69 35.19
C ALA A 106 19.88 7.85 33.73
N SER A 107 19.73 6.79 32.91
CA SER A 107 20.06 6.78 31.48
C SER A 107 19.39 5.60 30.77
N PHE A 108 19.39 5.66 29.43
CA PHE A 108 19.02 4.52 28.60
C PHE A 108 19.87 3.27 28.93
N LYS A 109 21.16 3.47 29.25
CA LYS A 109 22.04 2.39 29.63
C LYS A 109 21.55 1.62 30.85
N GLU A 110 21.04 2.29 31.86
CA GLU A 110 20.55 1.62 33.08
C GLU A 110 19.33 0.73 32.78
N ALA A 111 18.39 1.20 31.93
CA ALA A 111 17.28 0.40 31.49
C ALA A 111 17.74 -0.78 30.61
N PHE A 112 18.71 -0.56 29.73
CA PHE A 112 19.33 -1.61 28.94
C PHE A 112 19.98 -2.69 29.80
N ASP A 113 20.78 -2.30 30.79
CA ASP A 113 21.47 -3.23 31.71
C ASP A 113 20.47 -4.09 32.51
N GLU A 114 19.29 -3.55 32.86
CA GLU A 114 18.22 -4.32 33.49
C GLU A 114 17.68 -5.41 32.56
N ILE A 115 17.38 -5.09 31.31
CA ILE A 115 16.91 -6.06 30.31
C ILE A 115 18.02 -7.06 29.97
N LEU A 116 19.26 -6.61 29.82
CA LEU A 116 20.42 -7.48 29.60
C LEU A 116 20.55 -8.52 30.73
N GLY A 117 20.43 -8.10 31.98
CA GLY A 117 20.48 -9.02 33.11
C GLY A 117 19.34 -10.05 33.09
N GLN A 118 18.14 -9.70 32.60
CA GLN A 118 17.07 -10.68 32.42
C GLN A 118 17.36 -11.65 31.27
N ALA A 119 17.89 -11.15 30.15
CA ALA A 119 18.28 -11.95 28.98
C ALA A 119 19.39 -12.96 29.34
N GLU A 120 20.38 -12.55 30.12
CA GLU A 120 21.46 -13.42 30.63
C GLU A 120 20.93 -14.53 31.54
N ARG A 121 19.87 -14.27 32.28
CA ARG A 121 19.18 -15.30 33.08
C ARG A 121 18.23 -16.19 32.27
N GLY A 122 18.20 -16.04 30.95
CA GLY A 122 17.46 -16.91 30.03
C GLY A 122 16.06 -16.48 29.69
N ASN A 123 15.67 -15.21 29.97
CA ASN A 123 14.40 -14.68 29.46
C ASN A 123 14.49 -14.51 27.92
N ALA A 124 13.80 -15.36 27.18
CA ALA A 124 13.87 -15.40 25.73
C ALA A 124 13.37 -14.13 25.05
N PHE A 125 12.33 -13.48 25.59
CA PHE A 125 11.82 -12.22 25.06
C PHE A 125 12.84 -11.09 25.28
N CYS A 126 13.50 -11.04 26.45
CA CYS A 126 14.59 -10.09 26.67
C CYS A 126 15.78 -10.35 25.75
N CYS A 127 16.09 -11.63 25.43
CA CYS A 127 17.11 -11.95 24.42
C CYS A 127 16.77 -11.34 23.07
N TYR A 128 15.52 -11.48 22.60
CA TYR A 128 15.03 -10.84 21.39
C TYR A 128 15.19 -9.31 21.43
N MET A 129 14.83 -8.66 22.55
CA MET A 129 14.97 -7.22 22.70
C MET A 129 16.43 -6.76 22.66
N ILE A 130 17.33 -7.47 23.32
CA ILE A 130 18.78 -7.17 23.26
C ILE A 130 19.29 -7.32 21.82
N GLY A 131 18.89 -8.39 21.12
CA GLY A 131 19.17 -8.55 19.69
C GLY A 131 18.77 -7.34 18.87
N ASN A 132 17.56 -6.80 19.09
CA ASN A 132 17.07 -5.61 18.40
C ASN A 132 17.90 -4.36 18.71
N VAL A 133 18.32 -4.15 19.98
CA VAL A 133 19.14 -2.98 20.35
C VAL A 133 20.46 -2.95 19.57
N TYR A 134 21.08 -4.10 19.36
CA TYR A 134 22.29 -4.20 18.52
C TYR A 134 21.97 -4.08 17.03
N PHE A 135 20.95 -4.78 16.54
CA PHE A 135 20.60 -4.84 15.13
C PHE A 135 20.25 -3.47 14.54
N TRP A 136 19.46 -2.68 15.28
CA TRP A 136 18.96 -1.39 14.83
C TRP A 136 19.84 -0.18 15.18
N GLY A 137 20.95 -0.37 15.88
CA GLY A 137 21.85 0.71 16.25
C GLY A 137 21.53 1.42 17.56
N ASP A 138 20.47 1.03 18.27
CA ASP A 138 20.07 1.64 19.53
C ASP A 138 21.17 1.48 20.62
N TYR A 139 22.10 0.54 20.46
CA TYR A 139 23.25 0.36 21.35
C TYR A 139 24.18 1.58 21.40
N LEU A 140 24.15 2.43 20.40
CA LEU A 140 24.88 3.71 20.41
C LEU A 140 24.37 4.69 21.50
N LEU A 141 23.15 4.48 22.00
CA LEU A 141 22.65 5.20 23.18
C LEU A 141 23.19 4.63 24.51
N VAL A 142 23.58 3.34 24.50
CA VAL A 142 24.23 2.69 25.65
C VAL A 142 25.71 3.14 25.79
N GLU A 143 26.41 3.18 24.65
CA GLU A 143 27.81 3.60 24.57
C GLU A 143 28.02 4.63 23.45
N PRO A 144 27.68 5.92 23.68
CA PRO A 144 27.77 6.96 22.66
C PRO A 144 29.16 7.15 22.03
N GLU A 145 30.23 6.86 22.79
CA GLU A 145 31.61 6.96 22.30
C GLU A 145 31.91 5.96 21.16
N LEU A 146 31.15 4.87 21.06
CA LEU A 146 31.25 3.92 19.94
C LEU A 146 30.87 4.55 18.62
N ALA A 147 29.93 5.51 18.59
CA ALA A 147 29.53 6.19 17.35
C ALA A 147 30.74 6.84 16.65
N LYS A 148 31.73 7.31 17.43
CA LYS A 148 32.97 7.90 16.89
C LYS A 148 33.89 6.88 16.21
N LYS A 149 33.74 5.59 16.50
CA LYS A 149 34.56 4.51 15.97
C LYS A 149 34.04 4.02 14.59
N PHE A 150 32.77 4.24 14.31
CA PHE A 150 32.14 3.77 13.09
C PHE A 150 32.02 4.88 12.06
N LYS A 151 32.64 4.70 10.87
CA LYS A 151 32.61 5.70 9.79
C LYS A 151 31.28 5.75 9.05
N ASN A 152 30.51 4.67 9.11
CA ASN A 152 29.21 4.51 8.48
C ASN A 152 28.46 3.34 9.09
N GLU A 153 27.19 3.20 8.73
CA GLU A 153 26.30 2.13 9.18
C GLU A 153 26.86 0.73 8.92
N ASN A 154 27.41 0.46 7.74
CA ASN A 154 27.99 -0.86 7.41
C ASN A 154 29.11 -1.27 8.39
N LYS A 155 29.91 -0.32 8.89
CA LYS A 155 30.94 -0.61 9.88
C LYS A 155 30.35 -0.92 11.25
N TYR A 156 29.28 -0.23 11.61
CA TYR A 156 28.52 -0.55 12.82
C TYR A 156 27.90 -1.95 12.68
N ASN A 157 27.18 -2.21 11.59
CA ASN A 157 26.48 -3.48 11.34
C ASN A 157 27.44 -4.67 11.34
N ALA A 158 28.62 -4.52 10.74
CA ALA A 158 29.65 -5.59 10.76
C ALA A 158 30.14 -5.92 12.19
N TRP A 159 30.09 -4.96 13.10
CA TRP A 159 30.42 -5.17 14.51
C TRP A 159 29.20 -5.70 15.32
N ALA A 160 28.00 -5.16 15.08
CA ALA A 160 26.79 -5.43 15.85
C ALA A 160 26.11 -6.75 15.48
N TYR A 161 26.10 -7.11 14.19
CA TYR A 161 25.36 -8.27 13.70
C TYR A 161 25.80 -9.62 14.28
N PRO A 162 27.09 -9.90 14.52
CA PRO A 162 27.48 -11.11 15.23
C PRO A 162 26.91 -11.19 16.65
N ILE A 163 26.80 -10.04 17.33
CA ILE A 163 26.24 -9.94 18.69
C ILE A 163 24.72 -10.12 18.63
N ALA A 164 24.04 -9.39 17.75
CA ALA A 164 22.59 -9.50 17.56
C ALA A 164 22.18 -10.94 17.21
N LYS A 165 22.92 -11.60 16.28
CA LYS A 165 22.74 -12.98 15.90
C LYS A 165 22.73 -13.92 17.12
N GLU A 166 23.71 -13.80 18.00
CA GLU A 166 23.80 -14.67 19.19
C GLU A 166 22.59 -14.50 20.12
N TRP A 167 22.11 -13.26 20.28
CA TRP A 167 20.94 -12.96 21.11
C TRP A 167 19.65 -13.48 20.46
N TYR A 168 19.49 -13.38 19.15
CA TYR A 168 18.36 -13.98 18.44
C TYR A 168 18.37 -15.51 18.55
N GLU A 169 19.51 -16.18 18.40
CA GLU A 169 19.62 -17.62 18.59
C GLU A 169 19.24 -18.06 20.01
N ARG A 170 19.55 -17.25 21.04
CA ARG A 170 19.09 -17.50 22.41
C ARG A 170 17.57 -17.36 22.52
N SER A 171 16.97 -16.35 21.86
CA SER A 171 15.53 -16.17 21.87
C SER A 171 14.80 -17.32 21.18
N PHE A 172 15.33 -17.83 20.06
CA PHE A 172 14.75 -18.96 19.32
C PHE A 172 14.72 -20.25 20.14
N ARG A 173 15.77 -20.54 20.91
CA ARG A 173 15.78 -21.67 21.85
C ARG A 173 14.68 -21.57 22.91
N GLY A 174 14.27 -20.36 23.26
CA GLY A 174 13.15 -20.07 24.15
C GLY A 174 11.81 -19.88 23.41
N ARG A 175 11.70 -20.32 22.15
CA ARG A 175 10.49 -20.28 21.30
C ARG A 175 9.98 -18.89 20.92
N VAL A 176 10.74 -17.81 21.15
CA VAL A 176 10.38 -16.45 20.72
C VAL A 176 10.87 -16.24 19.29
N CYS A 177 9.93 -16.20 18.35
CA CYS A 177 10.19 -16.15 16.90
C CYS A 177 10.38 -14.72 16.36
N ALA A 178 10.03 -13.70 17.10
CA ALA A 178 9.91 -12.30 16.65
C ALA A 178 11.19 -11.72 15.98
N GLY A 179 12.35 -12.25 16.31
CA GLY A 179 13.64 -11.84 15.72
C GLY A 179 13.99 -12.53 14.39
N TRP A 180 13.15 -13.40 13.86
CA TRP A 180 13.49 -14.21 12.69
C TRP A 180 13.76 -13.37 11.44
N GLY A 181 12.95 -12.36 11.16
CA GLY A 181 13.17 -11.45 10.02
C GLY A 181 14.54 -10.77 10.06
N ASN A 182 14.89 -10.18 11.20
CA ASN A 182 16.19 -9.55 11.40
C ASN A 182 17.36 -10.55 11.28
N TYR A 183 17.16 -11.79 11.74
CA TYR A 183 18.16 -12.86 11.58
C TYR A 183 18.38 -13.23 10.11
N CYS A 184 17.32 -13.26 9.31
CA CYS A 184 17.41 -13.44 7.86
C CYS A 184 18.16 -12.28 7.19
N ASP A 185 17.91 -11.03 7.63
CA ASP A 185 18.59 -9.85 7.09
C ASP A 185 20.07 -9.82 7.47
N ILE A 186 20.45 -10.24 8.67
CA ILE A 186 21.85 -10.47 9.03
C ILE A 186 22.51 -11.45 8.05
N ARG A 187 21.85 -12.56 7.73
CA ARG A 187 22.37 -13.53 6.76
C ARG A 187 22.52 -12.94 5.36
N LYS A 188 21.48 -12.25 4.86
CA LYS A 188 21.46 -11.62 3.52
C LYS A 188 22.52 -10.54 3.37
N SER A 189 22.83 -9.81 4.44
CA SER A 189 23.81 -8.72 4.43
C SER A 189 25.23 -9.17 4.08
N GLY A 190 25.57 -10.45 4.33
CA GLY A 190 26.93 -10.96 4.20
C GLY A 190 27.93 -10.42 5.24
N LEU A 191 27.51 -9.52 6.14
CA LEU A 191 28.37 -8.91 7.16
C LEU A 191 28.63 -9.84 8.35
N CYS A 192 27.80 -10.86 8.53
CA CYS A 192 27.96 -11.89 9.56
C CYS A 192 27.71 -13.27 8.94
N SER A 193 28.65 -14.17 9.10
CA SER A 193 28.51 -15.55 8.58
C SER A 193 27.53 -16.35 9.45
N ILE A 194 26.49 -16.86 8.80
CA ILE A 194 25.58 -17.87 9.37
C ILE A 194 25.72 -19.12 8.51
N LYS A 195 26.16 -20.22 9.12
CA LYS A 195 26.29 -21.49 8.40
C LYS A 195 24.93 -21.97 7.91
N GLN A 196 24.88 -22.52 6.72
CA GLN A 196 23.66 -22.97 6.07
C GLN A 196 22.89 -24.01 6.91
N ASP A 197 23.58 -24.99 7.44
CA ASP A 197 23.01 -26.02 8.30
C ASP A 197 22.39 -25.46 9.60
N VAL A 198 23.02 -24.45 10.19
CA VAL A 198 22.49 -23.74 11.38
C VAL A 198 21.25 -22.93 11.03
N TYR A 199 21.30 -22.21 9.91
CA TYR A 199 20.15 -21.45 9.41
C TYR A 199 18.93 -22.34 9.17
N GLU A 200 19.12 -23.44 8.44
CA GLU A 200 18.04 -24.39 8.14
C GLU A 200 17.50 -25.07 9.39
N ALA A 201 18.37 -25.42 10.33
CA ALA A 201 17.94 -26.00 11.60
C ALA A 201 17.04 -25.06 12.41
N TYR A 202 17.39 -23.78 12.50
CA TYR A 202 16.50 -22.80 13.14
C TYR A 202 15.23 -22.56 12.31
N PHE A 203 15.34 -22.43 10.99
CA PHE A 203 14.19 -22.19 10.13
C PHE A 203 13.14 -23.29 10.28
N SER A 204 13.54 -24.56 10.14
CA SER A 204 12.64 -25.71 10.31
C SER A 204 12.05 -25.78 11.72
N ALA A 205 12.88 -25.55 12.76
CA ALA A 205 12.41 -25.60 14.14
C ALA A 205 11.40 -24.49 14.45
N LEU A 206 11.61 -23.27 13.94
CA LEU A 206 10.69 -22.15 14.13
C LEU A 206 9.43 -22.28 13.28
N ALA A 207 9.48 -22.92 12.12
CA ALA A 207 8.32 -23.29 11.31
C ALA A 207 7.35 -24.19 12.07
N GLU A 208 7.85 -25.06 12.96
CA GLU A 208 7.01 -25.88 13.84
C GLU A 208 6.28 -25.04 14.92
N ILE A 209 6.74 -23.82 15.18
CA ILE A 209 6.19 -22.94 16.22
C ILE A 209 5.26 -21.90 15.60
N SER A 210 5.76 -21.11 14.64
CA SER A 210 5.08 -19.97 14.04
C SER A 210 4.41 -20.34 12.71
N PRO A 211 3.09 -20.10 12.54
CA PRO A 211 2.42 -20.31 11.26
C PRO A 211 3.01 -19.44 10.14
N VAL A 212 3.39 -18.20 10.42
CA VAL A 212 4.03 -17.30 9.46
C VAL A 212 5.39 -17.85 9.00
N ILE A 213 6.22 -18.30 9.94
CA ILE A 213 7.53 -18.91 9.58
C ILE A 213 7.31 -20.25 8.88
N CYS A 214 6.24 -20.98 9.22
CA CYS A 214 5.83 -22.21 8.53
C CYS A 214 5.57 -21.94 7.04
N ASN A 215 4.78 -20.92 6.72
CA ASN A 215 4.56 -20.48 5.35
C ASN A 215 5.88 -20.08 4.66
N ASN A 216 6.69 -19.26 5.31
CA ASN A 216 7.98 -18.82 4.75
C ASN A 216 8.95 -20.00 4.51
N TYR A 217 8.89 -21.02 5.35
CA TYR A 217 9.69 -22.24 5.17
C TYR A 217 9.19 -23.07 3.99
N GLY A 218 7.88 -23.11 3.77
CA GLY A 218 7.28 -23.69 2.55
C GLY A 218 7.84 -23.02 1.29
N PHE A 219 7.82 -21.70 1.25
CA PHE A 219 8.39 -20.92 0.15
C PHE A 219 9.90 -21.20 -0.06
N TYR A 220 10.66 -21.28 1.02
CA TYR A 220 12.07 -21.64 0.95
C TYR A 220 12.30 -23.03 0.37
N LEU A 221 11.48 -24.01 0.76
CA LEU A 221 11.59 -25.38 0.25
C LEU A 221 11.25 -25.46 -1.24
N GLU A 222 10.23 -24.74 -1.66
CA GLU A 222 9.81 -24.69 -3.05
C GLU A 222 10.87 -24.01 -3.93
N THR A 223 11.28 -22.79 -3.57
CA THR A 223 12.10 -21.93 -4.45
C THR A 223 13.59 -22.21 -4.34
N GLU A 224 14.13 -22.35 -3.11
CA GLU A 224 15.58 -22.50 -2.89
C GLU A 224 16.02 -23.96 -2.83
N LYS A 225 15.12 -24.85 -2.43
CA LYS A 225 15.41 -26.29 -2.37
C LYS A 225 14.87 -27.08 -3.56
N ASN A 226 14.09 -26.40 -4.42
CA ASN A 226 13.40 -27.00 -5.57
C ASN A 226 12.62 -28.28 -5.17
N ASN A 227 11.90 -28.17 -4.04
CA ASN A 227 11.06 -29.23 -3.48
C ASN A 227 9.63 -28.71 -3.22
N PRO A 228 8.83 -28.53 -4.29
CA PRO A 228 7.48 -27.96 -4.18
C PRO A 228 6.52 -28.86 -3.39
N GLU A 229 6.66 -30.18 -3.43
CA GLU A 229 5.81 -31.09 -2.63
C GLU A 229 5.97 -30.83 -1.13
N ALA A 230 7.21 -30.64 -0.67
CA ALA A 230 7.45 -30.25 0.72
C ALA A 230 6.98 -28.81 0.99
N GLY A 231 7.15 -27.89 0.03
CA GLY A 231 6.64 -26.52 0.10
C GLY A 231 5.15 -26.50 0.38
N LEU A 232 4.36 -27.16 -0.47
CA LEU A 232 2.91 -27.30 -0.32
C LEU A 232 2.51 -27.87 1.05
N THR A 233 3.25 -28.90 1.54
CA THR A 233 2.98 -29.48 2.86
C THR A 233 3.08 -28.43 3.96
N TYR A 234 4.07 -27.54 3.90
CA TYR A 234 4.23 -26.47 4.88
C TYR A 234 3.24 -25.32 4.69
N TYR A 235 2.83 -24.99 3.47
CA TYR A 235 1.75 -24.03 3.20
C TYR A 235 0.42 -24.52 3.79
N ALA A 236 0.03 -25.77 3.52
CA ALA A 236 -1.18 -26.35 4.08
C ALA A 236 -1.13 -26.39 5.62
N LYS A 237 0.02 -26.74 6.20
CA LYS A 237 0.22 -26.73 7.66
C LYS A 237 0.10 -25.32 8.24
N ALA A 238 0.62 -24.31 7.57
CA ALA A 238 0.49 -22.90 7.96
C ALA A 238 -0.98 -22.45 7.90
N ALA A 239 -1.69 -22.78 6.83
CA ALA A 239 -3.11 -22.52 6.62
C ALA A 239 -3.98 -23.08 7.76
N MET A 240 -3.78 -24.36 8.10
CA MET A 240 -4.49 -25.04 9.19
C MET A 240 -4.25 -24.38 10.56
N ARG A 241 -3.18 -23.62 10.70
CA ARG A 241 -2.81 -22.88 11.91
C ARG A 241 -3.14 -21.39 11.83
N GLY A 242 -3.94 -20.99 10.83
CA GLY A 242 -4.47 -19.64 10.69
C GLY A 242 -3.55 -18.65 9.98
N ASP A 243 -2.57 -19.11 9.23
CA ASP A 243 -1.80 -18.25 8.30
C ASP A 243 -2.49 -18.20 6.94
N MET A 244 -3.10 -17.06 6.64
CA MET A 244 -3.90 -16.89 5.43
C MET A 244 -3.05 -16.75 4.16
N GLN A 245 -1.79 -16.33 4.28
CA GLN A 245 -0.85 -16.37 3.17
C GLN A 245 -0.49 -17.83 2.81
N GLY A 246 -0.33 -18.68 3.82
CA GLY A 246 -0.14 -20.12 3.61
C GLY A 246 -1.35 -20.78 2.93
N ALA A 247 -2.57 -20.37 3.32
CA ALA A 247 -3.78 -20.83 2.63
C ALA A 247 -3.79 -20.39 1.16
N TYR A 248 -3.50 -19.12 0.89
CA TYR A 248 -3.43 -18.61 -0.47
C TYR A 248 -2.37 -19.33 -1.32
N ASN A 249 -1.15 -19.54 -0.77
CA ASN A 249 -0.07 -20.24 -1.47
C ASN A 249 -0.42 -21.71 -1.75
N ALA A 250 -1.02 -22.42 -0.78
CA ALA A 250 -1.49 -23.78 -1.00
C ALA A 250 -2.57 -23.83 -2.11
N GLY A 251 -3.48 -22.86 -2.14
CA GLY A 251 -4.45 -22.71 -3.22
C GLY A 251 -3.80 -22.55 -4.58
N LEU A 252 -2.77 -21.70 -4.69
CA LEU A 252 -2.00 -21.53 -5.93
C LEU A 252 -1.32 -22.82 -6.40
N ASP A 253 -0.71 -23.58 -5.47
CA ASP A 253 -0.03 -24.83 -5.80
C ASP A 253 -1.02 -25.87 -6.34
N TYR A 254 -2.19 -26.02 -5.72
CA TYR A 254 -3.24 -26.92 -6.22
C TYR A 254 -3.82 -26.44 -7.56
N ASP A 255 -4.01 -25.12 -7.73
CA ASP A 255 -4.55 -24.53 -8.96
C ASP A 255 -3.60 -24.69 -10.15
N GLN A 256 -2.30 -24.58 -9.92
CA GLN A 256 -1.26 -24.68 -10.98
C GLN A 256 -0.66 -26.09 -11.11
N GLY A 257 -0.94 -26.99 -10.17
CA GLY A 257 -0.32 -28.32 -10.14
C GLY A 257 1.16 -28.30 -9.73
N VAL A 258 1.53 -27.40 -8.80
CA VAL A 258 2.90 -27.25 -8.31
C VAL A 258 3.13 -28.19 -7.13
N GLY A 259 4.01 -29.18 -7.28
CA GLY A 259 4.28 -30.20 -6.27
C GLY A 259 3.15 -31.23 -6.04
N VAL A 260 2.04 -31.09 -6.76
CA VAL A 260 0.86 -31.94 -6.67
C VAL A 260 0.15 -31.92 -8.04
N PRO A 261 -0.62 -32.94 -8.44
CA PRO A 261 -1.51 -32.80 -9.59
C PRO A 261 -2.50 -31.65 -9.39
N GLN A 262 -2.79 -30.93 -10.47
CA GLN A 262 -3.77 -29.85 -10.45
C GLN A 262 -5.12 -30.33 -9.87
N ASP A 263 -5.66 -29.58 -8.92
CA ASP A 263 -6.94 -29.85 -8.28
C ASP A 263 -7.64 -28.53 -7.96
N ILE A 264 -8.47 -28.10 -8.90
CA ILE A 264 -9.18 -26.81 -8.86
C ILE A 264 -10.18 -26.75 -7.68
N ASP A 265 -10.78 -27.88 -7.31
CA ASP A 265 -11.74 -27.94 -6.20
C ASP A 265 -11.04 -27.77 -4.85
N THR A 266 -9.91 -28.40 -4.66
CA THR A 266 -9.06 -28.22 -3.47
C THR A 266 -8.45 -26.82 -3.43
N ALA A 267 -8.04 -26.27 -4.58
CA ALA A 267 -7.55 -24.90 -4.69
C ALA A 267 -8.59 -23.89 -4.18
N PHE A 268 -9.84 -24.07 -4.61
CA PHE A 268 -10.95 -23.22 -4.15
C PHE A 268 -11.15 -23.27 -2.64
N ASP A 269 -11.08 -24.46 -2.01
CA ASP A 269 -11.21 -24.57 -0.55
C ASP A 269 -10.15 -23.77 0.19
N PHE A 270 -8.90 -23.77 -0.30
CA PHE A 270 -7.84 -22.99 0.27
C PHE A 270 -7.98 -21.49 -0.01
N TYR A 271 -8.43 -21.09 -1.20
CA TYR A 271 -8.73 -19.70 -1.50
C TYR A 271 -9.89 -19.16 -0.65
N GLU A 272 -10.94 -19.96 -0.45
CA GLU A 272 -12.06 -19.61 0.41
C GLU A 272 -11.61 -19.43 1.88
N LEU A 273 -10.76 -20.33 2.38
CA LEU A 273 -10.15 -20.18 3.70
C LEU A 273 -9.36 -18.87 3.82
N ALA A 274 -8.54 -18.56 2.81
CA ALA A 274 -7.78 -17.31 2.77
C ALA A 274 -8.71 -16.08 2.73
N ALA A 275 -9.76 -16.11 1.91
CA ALA A 275 -10.72 -15.03 1.75
C ALA A 275 -11.49 -14.73 3.03
N PHE A 276 -11.99 -15.74 3.72
CA PHE A 276 -12.67 -15.58 5.02
C PHE A 276 -11.70 -15.09 6.11
N GLY A 277 -10.41 -15.40 5.99
CA GLY A 277 -9.37 -14.85 6.83
C GLY A 277 -8.90 -13.44 6.40
N ASN A 278 -9.65 -12.77 5.52
CA ASN A 278 -9.40 -11.41 5.03
C ASN A 278 -8.07 -11.26 4.24
N HIS A 279 -7.67 -12.29 3.50
CA HIS A 279 -6.52 -12.24 2.59
C HIS A 279 -6.98 -11.68 1.23
N PRO A 280 -6.40 -10.55 0.73
CA PRO A 280 -6.90 -9.90 -0.49
C PRO A 280 -6.78 -10.77 -1.74
N GLY A 281 -5.68 -11.50 -1.90
CA GLY A 281 -5.52 -12.45 -3.01
C GLY A 281 -6.53 -13.60 -2.95
N GLY A 282 -6.85 -14.11 -1.74
CA GLY A 282 -7.90 -15.11 -1.56
C GLY A 282 -9.28 -14.58 -1.92
N GLN A 283 -9.61 -13.35 -1.48
CA GLN A 283 -10.87 -12.68 -1.83
C GLN A 283 -11.01 -12.51 -3.34
N TRP A 284 -9.96 -12.07 -4.02
CA TRP A 284 -9.96 -11.95 -5.47
C TRP A 284 -10.15 -13.31 -6.16
N GLN A 285 -9.44 -14.35 -5.74
CA GLN A 285 -9.57 -15.68 -6.33
C GLN A 285 -10.98 -16.27 -6.17
N VAL A 286 -11.59 -16.11 -4.99
CA VAL A 286 -12.98 -16.56 -4.78
C VAL A 286 -13.94 -15.82 -5.71
N GLY A 287 -13.77 -14.49 -5.87
CA GLY A 287 -14.53 -13.73 -6.86
C GLY A 287 -14.34 -14.25 -8.27
N TYR A 288 -13.10 -14.54 -8.65
CA TYR A 288 -12.73 -15.05 -9.97
C TYR A 288 -13.37 -16.42 -10.27
N TYR A 289 -13.36 -17.33 -9.29
CA TYR A 289 -14.00 -18.65 -9.44
C TYR A 289 -15.52 -18.52 -9.61
N HIS A 290 -16.18 -17.66 -8.82
CA HIS A 290 -17.61 -17.39 -9.00
C HIS A 290 -17.93 -16.69 -10.31
N PHE A 291 -17.05 -15.81 -10.80
CA PHE A 291 -17.24 -15.13 -12.09
C PHE A 291 -17.22 -16.10 -13.27
N HIS A 292 -16.36 -17.10 -13.25
CA HIS A 292 -16.18 -18.06 -14.34
C HIS A 292 -16.94 -19.38 -14.14
N GLY A 293 -17.39 -19.70 -12.95
CA GLY A 293 -18.02 -20.98 -12.64
C GLY A 293 -17.03 -22.14 -12.72
N TRP A 294 -15.87 -22.05 -12.06
CA TRP A 294 -14.81 -23.05 -12.16
C TRP A 294 -14.89 -24.13 -11.08
N GLY A 295 -14.47 -25.37 -11.49
CA GLY A 295 -14.47 -26.52 -10.60
C GLY A 295 -15.87 -26.82 -10.05
N LYS A 296 -16.00 -27.00 -8.74
CA LYS A 296 -17.25 -27.22 -8.03
C LYS A 296 -18.11 -25.98 -7.85
N VAL A 297 -17.63 -24.81 -8.27
CA VAL A 297 -18.31 -23.53 -8.05
C VAL A 297 -19.23 -23.22 -9.24
N GLU A 298 -20.51 -23.01 -8.95
CA GLU A 298 -21.43 -22.51 -9.96
C GLU A 298 -21.17 -21.02 -10.24
N GLN A 299 -21.34 -20.61 -11.52
CA GLN A 299 -21.22 -19.21 -11.90
C GLN A 299 -22.25 -18.36 -11.14
N ASP A 300 -21.77 -17.33 -10.45
CA ASP A 300 -22.58 -16.41 -9.67
C ASP A 300 -21.94 -15.02 -9.68
N TYR A 301 -22.36 -14.17 -10.59
CA TYR A 301 -21.83 -12.83 -10.75
C TYR A 301 -22.07 -11.93 -9.52
N ALA A 302 -23.17 -12.14 -8.78
CA ALA A 302 -23.45 -11.33 -7.61
C ALA A 302 -22.44 -11.63 -6.48
N LYS A 303 -22.13 -12.91 -6.26
CA LYS A 303 -21.05 -13.29 -5.34
C LYS A 303 -19.68 -12.85 -5.84
N ALA A 304 -19.43 -12.95 -7.15
CA ALA A 304 -18.17 -12.50 -7.72
C ALA A 304 -17.93 -11.01 -7.46
N ALA A 305 -18.90 -10.16 -7.75
CA ALA A 305 -18.82 -8.72 -7.52
C ALA A 305 -18.61 -8.40 -6.03
N ASP A 306 -19.37 -9.01 -5.11
CA ASP A 306 -19.20 -8.83 -3.65
C ASP A 306 -17.79 -9.20 -3.17
N TRP A 307 -17.18 -10.25 -3.73
CA TRP A 307 -15.82 -10.63 -3.39
C TRP A 307 -14.77 -9.70 -4.02
N PHE A 308 -14.98 -9.21 -5.24
CA PHE A 308 -14.09 -8.22 -5.85
C PHE A 308 -14.15 -6.89 -5.10
N GLU A 309 -15.32 -6.43 -4.65
CA GLU A 309 -15.47 -5.25 -3.80
C GLU A 309 -14.72 -5.41 -2.47
N LYS A 310 -14.87 -6.56 -1.81
CA LYS A 310 -14.13 -6.87 -0.57
C LYS A 310 -12.62 -6.87 -0.80
N ALA A 311 -12.15 -7.46 -1.91
CA ALA A 311 -10.74 -7.47 -2.26
C ALA A 311 -10.23 -6.06 -2.53
N TYR A 312 -10.94 -5.28 -3.33
CA TYR A 312 -10.58 -3.90 -3.68
C TYR A 312 -10.54 -2.97 -2.46
N ALA A 313 -11.55 -3.05 -1.59
CA ALA A 313 -11.63 -2.25 -0.37
C ALA A 313 -10.68 -2.72 0.75
N ASN A 314 -10.01 -3.86 0.59
CA ASN A 314 -9.12 -4.39 1.60
C ASN A 314 -7.86 -3.51 1.76
N PRO A 315 -7.58 -2.93 2.93
CA PRO A 315 -6.42 -2.04 3.13
C PRO A 315 -5.06 -2.68 2.82
N LYS A 316 -5.00 -4.02 2.83
CA LYS A 316 -3.81 -4.80 2.48
C LYS A 316 -3.70 -5.09 0.98
N CYS A 317 -4.76 -4.79 0.21
CA CYS A 317 -4.79 -5.01 -1.23
C CYS A 317 -3.99 -3.92 -1.93
N LYS A 318 -2.89 -4.31 -2.58
CA LYS A 318 -2.00 -3.39 -3.30
C LYS A 318 -1.53 -4.03 -4.60
N GLY A 319 -1.03 -3.20 -5.52
CA GLY A 319 -0.47 -3.65 -6.79
C GLY A 319 -1.45 -4.53 -7.57
N ARG A 320 -0.95 -5.62 -8.12
CA ARG A 320 -1.70 -6.49 -9.03
C ARG A 320 -3.08 -6.90 -8.54
N ASN A 321 -3.22 -7.34 -7.30
CA ASN A 321 -4.53 -7.80 -6.79
C ASN A 321 -5.58 -6.68 -6.77
N LYS A 322 -5.16 -5.44 -6.47
CA LYS A 322 -6.07 -4.29 -6.49
C LYS A 322 -6.51 -3.98 -7.93
N LEU A 323 -5.56 -3.94 -8.85
CA LEU A 323 -5.82 -3.70 -10.27
C LEU A 323 -6.71 -4.79 -10.90
N GLN A 324 -6.48 -6.06 -10.57
CA GLN A 324 -7.33 -7.16 -11.02
C GLN A 324 -8.75 -7.04 -10.46
N SER A 325 -8.91 -6.63 -9.21
CA SER A 325 -10.23 -6.41 -8.61
C SER A 325 -10.95 -5.24 -9.29
N ALA A 326 -10.25 -4.14 -9.56
CA ALA A 326 -10.78 -3.01 -10.33
C ALA A 326 -11.20 -3.43 -11.74
N ALA A 327 -10.38 -4.20 -12.46
CA ALA A 327 -10.69 -4.70 -13.79
C ALA A 327 -12.02 -5.47 -13.84
N TYR A 328 -12.21 -6.41 -12.91
CA TYR A 328 -13.43 -7.21 -12.85
C TYR A 328 -14.64 -6.40 -12.35
N LEU A 329 -14.46 -5.47 -11.42
CA LEU A 329 -15.53 -4.56 -11.01
C LEU A 329 -15.97 -3.66 -12.15
N GLY A 330 -15.02 -3.09 -12.90
CA GLY A 330 -15.34 -2.29 -14.08
C GLY A 330 -16.22 -3.04 -15.08
N ILE A 331 -15.91 -4.31 -15.35
CA ILE A 331 -16.72 -5.16 -16.22
C ILE A 331 -18.08 -5.50 -15.60
N CYS A 332 -18.10 -5.81 -14.30
CA CYS A 332 -19.38 -6.10 -13.61
C CYS A 332 -20.33 -4.89 -13.69
N TYR A 333 -19.84 -3.69 -13.44
CA TYR A 333 -20.64 -2.47 -13.53
C TYR A 333 -20.99 -2.10 -14.96
N GLN A 334 -20.09 -2.27 -15.93
CA GLN A 334 -20.36 -1.98 -17.34
C GLN A 334 -21.46 -2.86 -17.93
N GLU A 335 -21.47 -4.16 -17.57
CA GLU A 335 -22.39 -5.14 -18.14
C GLU A 335 -23.55 -5.51 -17.19
N GLY A 336 -23.61 -4.91 -16.00
CA GLY A 336 -24.63 -5.22 -14.99
C GLY A 336 -24.52 -6.66 -14.45
N LEU A 337 -23.31 -7.23 -14.39
CA LEU A 337 -23.08 -8.61 -13.96
C LEU A 337 -23.09 -8.70 -12.42
N GLY A 338 -24.22 -9.10 -11.87
CA GLY A 338 -24.39 -9.27 -10.42
C GLY A 338 -24.54 -7.97 -9.62
N VAL A 339 -24.41 -6.83 -10.28
CA VAL A 339 -24.61 -5.47 -9.76
C VAL A 339 -25.57 -4.70 -10.67
N VAL A 340 -26.10 -3.59 -10.17
CA VAL A 340 -26.81 -2.64 -11.05
C VAL A 340 -25.80 -2.00 -11.99
N GLN A 341 -26.12 -1.98 -13.29
CA GLN A 341 -25.25 -1.33 -14.28
C GLN A 341 -25.04 0.13 -13.90
N ASP A 342 -23.77 0.55 -13.94
CA ASP A 342 -23.34 1.91 -13.65
C ASP A 342 -22.11 2.22 -14.50
N ASP A 343 -22.34 2.93 -15.61
CA ASP A 343 -21.30 3.20 -16.60
C ASP A 343 -20.23 4.16 -16.08
N ASP A 344 -20.57 5.07 -15.16
CA ASP A 344 -19.61 6.00 -14.54
C ASP A 344 -18.66 5.23 -13.58
N ALA A 345 -19.23 4.38 -12.72
CA ALA A 345 -18.43 3.52 -11.85
C ALA A 345 -17.58 2.53 -12.66
N ALA A 346 -18.14 1.97 -13.73
CA ALA A 346 -17.40 1.07 -14.61
C ALA A 346 -16.16 1.73 -15.21
N LEU A 347 -16.32 2.93 -15.76
CA LEU A 347 -15.22 3.67 -16.35
C LEU A 347 -14.13 4.00 -15.31
N GLU A 348 -14.51 4.44 -14.09
CA GLU A 348 -13.55 4.73 -13.02
C GLU A 348 -12.67 3.51 -12.70
N TYR A 349 -13.28 2.34 -12.50
CA TYR A 349 -12.55 1.10 -12.23
C TYR A 349 -11.69 0.62 -13.40
N LEU A 350 -12.19 0.75 -14.65
CA LEU A 350 -11.43 0.36 -15.83
C LEU A 350 -10.21 1.24 -16.06
N LEU A 351 -10.32 2.55 -15.86
CA LEU A 351 -9.20 3.48 -15.96
C LEU A 351 -8.15 3.22 -14.86
N GLU A 352 -8.57 2.93 -13.62
CA GLU A 352 -7.62 2.52 -12.57
C GLU A 352 -6.88 1.23 -12.95
N ALA A 353 -7.57 0.27 -13.55
CA ALA A 353 -6.94 -0.98 -14.02
C ALA A 353 -5.98 -0.73 -15.19
N GLU A 354 -6.31 0.19 -16.10
CA GLU A 354 -5.45 0.58 -17.22
C GLU A 354 -4.15 1.23 -16.75
N GLU A 355 -4.19 2.07 -15.72
CA GLU A 355 -2.98 2.71 -15.17
C GLU A 355 -1.87 1.73 -14.79
N GLY A 356 -2.25 0.53 -14.39
CA GLY A 356 -1.35 -0.56 -14.04
C GLY A 356 -1.39 -1.73 -15.01
N ILE A 357 -1.71 -1.50 -16.28
CA ILE A 357 -1.96 -2.55 -17.26
C ILE A 357 -0.79 -3.51 -17.42
N ASP A 358 0.44 -3.02 -17.33
CA ASP A 358 1.67 -3.83 -17.43
C ASP A 358 1.86 -4.81 -16.26
N ASP A 359 1.23 -4.53 -15.12
CA ASP A 359 1.26 -5.39 -13.94
C ASP A 359 0.16 -6.46 -13.97
N LEU A 360 -0.80 -6.34 -14.87
CA LEU A 360 -1.88 -7.28 -15.05
C LEU A 360 -1.43 -8.49 -15.89
N TRP A 361 -2.17 -9.56 -15.76
CA TRP A 361 -1.99 -10.75 -16.57
C TRP A 361 -2.59 -10.55 -17.97
N GLU A 362 -1.93 -11.02 -19.04
CA GLU A 362 -2.32 -10.79 -20.44
C GLU A 362 -3.82 -10.95 -20.77
N PRO A 363 -4.55 -12.01 -20.33
CA PRO A 363 -5.99 -12.10 -20.61
C PRO A 363 -6.80 -10.94 -20.00
N ILE A 364 -6.40 -10.45 -18.81
CA ILE A 364 -7.10 -9.35 -18.13
C ILE A 364 -6.80 -8.03 -18.82
N ASN A 365 -5.58 -7.81 -19.29
CA ASN A 365 -5.19 -6.62 -20.04
C ASN A 365 -6.08 -6.44 -21.28
N GLY A 366 -6.19 -7.48 -22.10
CA GLY A 366 -7.03 -7.46 -23.30
C GLY A 366 -8.51 -7.24 -22.97
N MET A 367 -8.97 -7.74 -21.83
CA MET A 367 -10.33 -7.56 -21.36
C MET A 367 -10.61 -6.10 -20.92
N VAL A 368 -9.69 -5.48 -20.17
CA VAL A 368 -9.79 -4.08 -19.74
C VAL A 368 -9.79 -3.14 -20.94
N LEU A 369 -8.84 -3.30 -21.87
CA LEU A 369 -8.78 -2.46 -23.07
C LEU A 369 -10.01 -2.63 -23.96
N ASN A 370 -10.53 -3.86 -24.10
CA ASN A 370 -11.77 -4.05 -24.82
C ASN A 370 -12.97 -3.35 -24.15
N ALA A 371 -13.04 -3.41 -22.82
CA ALA A 371 -14.11 -2.75 -22.07
C ALA A 371 -14.02 -1.21 -22.17
N LEU A 372 -12.82 -0.64 -22.13
CA LEU A 372 -12.60 0.79 -22.42
C LEU A 372 -12.98 1.14 -23.85
N GLY A 373 -12.61 0.31 -24.82
CA GLY A 373 -13.05 0.48 -26.20
C GLY A 373 -14.58 0.52 -26.33
N VAL A 374 -15.30 -0.33 -25.59
CA VAL A 374 -16.77 -0.30 -25.53
C VAL A 374 -17.29 0.99 -24.86
N ALA A 375 -16.66 1.43 -23.78
CA ALA A 375 -17.04 2.65 -23.08
C ALA A 375 -16.97 3.86 -24.04
N TYR A 376 -15.87 4.04 -24.74
CA TYR A 376 -15.71 5.15 -25.69
C TYR A 376 -16.53 5.00 -26.97
N ALA A 377 -16.75 3.76 -27.46
CA ALA A 377 -17.57 3.56 -28.66
C ALA A 377 -19.04 3.93 -28.48
N PHE A 378 -19.56 3.81 -27.26
CA PHE A 378 -20.98 4.01 -26.95
C PHE A 378 -21.24 5.12 -25.93
N GLY A 379 -20.25 5.90 -25.58
CA GLY A 379 -20.38 6.99 -24.61
C GLY A 379 -20.82 6.52 -23.21
N ARG A 380 -20.37 5.33 -22.77
CA ARG A 380 -20.73 4.77 -21.46
C ARG A 380 -19.83 5.36 -20.37
N GLY A 381 -20.38 6.23 -19.55
CA GLY A 381 -19.64 6.97 -18.51
C GLY A 381 -18.67 8.02 -19.07
N THR A 382 -18.68 8.24 -20.38
CA THR A 382 -17.86 9.22 -21.09
C THR A 382 -18.58 9.68 -22.35
N GLU A 383 -18.05 10.66 -23.09
CA GLU A 383 -18.53 10.96 -24.43
C GLU A 383 -18.06 9.91 -25.44
N GLU A 384 -18.81 9.78 -26.53
CA GLU A 384 -18.42 8.89 -27.62
C GLU A 384 -17.15 9.38 -28.32
N ASP A 385 -16.15 8.51 -28.43
CA ASP A 385 -14.92 8.73 -29.18
C ASP A 385 -14.57 7.48 -29.99
N GLU A 386 -15.02 7.48 -31.25
CA GLU A 386 -14.82 6.33 -32.15
C GLU A 386 -13.33 6.07 -32.43
N GLU A 387 -12.48 7.11 -32.46
CA GLU A 387 -11.07 6.96 -32.75
C GLU A 387 -10.36 6.31 -31.58
N LEU A 388 -10.62 6.79 -30.37
CA LEU A 388 -10.06 6.20 -29.14
C LEU A 388 -10.59 4.79 -28.91
N ALA A 389 -11.88 4.54 -29.14
CA ALA A 389 -12.47 3.19 -29.07
C ALA A 389 -11.77 2.21 -30.01
N TYR A 390 -11.52 2.63 -31.26
CA TYR A 390 -10.81 1.80 -32.22
C TYR A 390 -9.39 1.46 -31.75
N GLN A 391 -8.67 2.41 -31.17
CA GLN A 391 -7.32 2.20 -30.64
C GLN A 391 -7.33 1.18 -29.49
N TYR A 392 -8.24 1.33 -28.53
CA TYR A 392 -8.40 0.36 -27.45
C TYR A 392 -8.72 -1.04 -27.96
N PHE A 393 -9.61 -1.16 -28.96
CA PHE A 393 -9.89 -2.46 -29.57
C PHE A 393 -8.69 -3.04 -30.33
N GLU A 394 -7.90 -2.22 -31.04
CA GLU A 394 -6.65 -2.69 -31.67
C GLU A 394 -5.66 -3.24 -30.65
N ASP A 395 -5.43 -2.52 -29.55
CA ASP A 395 -4.49 -2.92 -28.52
C ASP A 395 -4.99 -4.16 -27.77
N ALA A 396 -6.28 -4.23 -27.46
CA ALA A 396 -6.88 -5.44 -26.91
C ALA A 396 -6.76 -6.66 -27.86
N ALA A 397 -6.95 -6.45 -29.16
CA ALA A 397 -6.81 -7.50 -30.17
C ALA A 397 -5.36 -7.98 -30.33
N LYS A 398 -4.36 -7.10 -30.18
CA LYS A 398 -2.92 -7.45 -30.15
C LYS A 398 -2.61 -8.34 -28.95
N LEU A 399 -3.27 -8.10 -27.81
CA LEU A 399 -3.19 -8.92 -26.58
C LEU A 399 -4.05 -10.18 -26.62
N GLY A 400 -4.67 -10.48 -27.76
CA GLY A 400 -5.39 -11.73 -27.98
C GLY A 400 -6.89 -11.69 -27.71
N SER A 401 -7.49 -10.53 -27.36
CA SER A 401 -8.94 -10.43 -27.14
C SER A 401 -9.72 -10.73 -28.42
N GLU A 402 -10.52 -11.80 -28.41
CA GLU A 402 -11.40 -12.18 -29.54
C GLU A 402 -12.60 -11.23 -29.64
N GLU A 403 -13.10 -10.75 -28.50
CA GLU A 403 -14.18 -9.76 -28.43
C GLU A 403 -13.75 -8.46 -29.11
N ALA A 404 -12.54 -7.98 -28.83
CA ALA A 404 -12.01 -6.78 -29.49
C ALA A 404 -11.86 -6.97 -31.00
N ARG A 405 -11.43 -8.15 -31.47
CA ARG A 405 -11.37 -8.45 -32.91
C ARG A 405 -12.75 -8.42 -33.56
N LYS A 406 -13.78 -8.86 -32.84
CA LYS A 406 -15.16 -8.78 -33.28
C LYS A 406 -15.63 -7.33 -33.35
N ASN A 407 -15.40 -6.54 -32.29
CA ASN A 407 -15.76 -5.13 -32.23
C ASN A 407 -15.11 -4.33 -33.38
N LEU A 408 -13.82 -4.56 -33.68
CA LEU A 408 -13.12 -3.96 -34.80
C LEU A 408 -13.77 -4.30 -36.15
N LYS A 409 -14.22 -5.53 -36.34
CA LYS A 409 -14.91 -5.93 -37.57
C LYS A 409 -16.27 -5.24 -37.71
N GLU A 410 -17.01 -5.10 -36.63
CA GLU A 410 -18.30 -4.41 -36.59
C GLU A 410 -18.11 -2.93 -36.90
N MET A 411 -17.18 -2.23 -36.30
CA MET A 411 -16.84 -0.83 -36.59
C MET A 411 -16.48 -0.65 -38.09
N ASN A 412 -15.63 -1.51 -38.62
CA ASN A 412 -15.24 -1.45 -40.03
C ASN A 412 -16.39 -1.79 -41.00
N SER A 413 -17.48 -2.44 -40.57
CA SER A 413 -18.62 -2.81 -41.39
C SER A 413 -19.71 -1.73 -41.48
N ILE A 414 -19.73 -0.81 -40.53
CA ILE A 414 -20.75 0.24 -40.40
C ILE A 414 -20.49 1.40 -41.39
N ASP A 415 -19.25 1.61 -41.87
CA ASP A 415 -18.94 2.63 -42.90
C ASP A 415 -18.38 2.03 -44.20
N PRO A 416 -19.23 1.46 -45.06
CA PRO A 416 -18.79 0.97 -46.36
C PRO A 416 -18.50 2.08 -47.40
N THR A 417 -18.71 3.38 -47.02
CA THR A 417 -18.54 4.52 -47.93
C THR A 417 -17.21 5.23 -47.79
N ASN A 418 -16.49 5.00 -46.71
CA ASN A 418 -15.16 5.55 -46.48
C ASN A 418 -14.07 4.54 -46.88
N GLY A 419 -14.03 4.22 -48.20
CA GLY A 419 -12.98 3.39 -48.81
C GLY A 419 -11.57 4.04 -48.80
N GLN A 420 -11.32 4.92 -47.89
CA GLN A 420 -9.96 5.33 -47.54
C GLN A 420 -9.47 4.37 -46.45
N SER A 421 -8.58 3.47 -46.84
CA SER A 421 -7.82 2.68 -45.90
C SER A 421 -7.29 3.60 -44.81
N HIS A 422 -7.63 3.33 -43.55
CA HIS A 422 -6.98 3.94 -42.38
C HIS A 422 -5.50 3.52 -42.30
N ASN A 423 -4.80 3.53 -43.42
CA ASN A 423 -3.36 3.31 -43.55
C ASN A 423 -2.56 4.59 -43.24
N GLY A 424 -2.94 5.30 -42.19
CA GLY A 424 -2.30 6.52 -41.74
C GLY A 424 -2.50 6.77 -40.26
N LYS A 425 -3.00 5.78 -39.50
CA LYS A 425 -3.15 5.93 -38.05
C LYS A 425 -1.80 6.09 -37.39
N LYS A 426 -1.62 7.22 -36.73
CA LYS A 426 -0.57 7.37 -35.75
C LYS A 426 -0.87 6.37 -34.62
N GLU A 427 -0.03 5.37 -34.46
CA GLU A 427 0.10 4.64 -33.20
C GLU A 427 0.16 5.69 -32.08
N ILE A 428 -0.62 5.52 -30.98
CA ILE A 428 -0.44 6.42 -29.82
C ILE A 428 1.04 6.36 -29.48
N ASP A 429 1.67 7.51 -29.49
CA ASP A 429 3.08 7.60 -29.13
C ASP A 429 3.24 6.97 -27.73
N PRO A 430 4.13 5.98 -27.56
CA PRO A 430 4.38 5.35 -26.25
C PRO A 430 4.61 6.33 -25.10
N PHE A 431 4.95 7.57 -25.45
CA PHE A 431 5.06 8.65 -24.47
C PHE A 431 3.73 8.93 -23.76
N TYR A 432 2.58 8.87 -24.46
CA TYR A 432 1.26 9.14 -23.87
C TYR A 432 0.69 7.95 -23.09
N HIS A 433 1.28 6.77 -23.22
CA HIS A 433 0.93 5.67 -22.34
C HIS A 433 1.23 6.04 -20.89
N ASN A 434 0.27 5.82 -20.00
CA ASN A 434 0.37 6.18 -18.57
C ASN A 434 0.61 7.68 -18.30
N LEU A 435 0.03 8.58 -19.11
CA LEU A 435 0.18 10.03 -18.94
C LEU A 435 -0.29 10.49 -17.56
N THR A 436 -1.43 10.01 -17.08
CA THR A 436 -1.96 10.27 -15.73
C THR A 436 -0.91 9.99 -14.65
N LYS A 437 -0.26 8.83 -14.70
CA LYS A 437 0.78 8.46 -13.74
C LYS A 437 2.00 9.39 -13.82
N LYS A 438 2.43 9.77 -15.02
CA LYS A 438 3.54 10.72 -15.20
C LYS A 438 3.23 12.07 -14.58
N ILE A 439 1.98 12.52 -14.70
CA ILE A 439 1.50 13.76 -14.07
C ILE A 439 1.51 13.60 -12.54
N ILE A 440 0.95 12.52 -12.00
CA ILE A 440 0.93 12.23 -10.56
C ILE A 440 2.35 12.21 -9.98
N ASP A 441 3.27 11.50 -10.63
CA ASP A 441 4.66 11.39 -10.19
C ASP A 441 5.40 12.75 -10.22
N ALA A 442 5.10 13.59 -11.20
CA ALA A 442 5.64 14.94 -11.29
C ALA A 442 5.08 15.85 -10.19
N VAL A 443 3.75 15.94 -10.08
CA VAL A 443 3.07 16.77 -9.06
C VAL A 443 3.45 16.35 -7.65
N THR A 444 3.53 15.06 -7.36
CA THR A 444 3.90 14.57 -6.01
C THR A 444 5.25 15.08 -5.57
N LYS A 445 6.21 15.19 -6.49
CA LYS A 445 7.55 15.71 -6.19
C LYS A 445 7.56 17.23 -6.06
N ASP A 446 6.89 17.92 -6.98
CA ASP A 446 6.87 19.39 -7.00
C ASP A 446 6.03 19.94 -5.83
N MET A 447 4.96 19.24 -5.43
CA MET A 447 4.13 19.59 -4.27
C MET A 447 4.93 19.63 -2.96
N GLN A 448 5.93 18.76 -2.79
CA GLN A 448 6.76 18.79 -1.57
C GLN A 448 7.52 20.13 -1.43
N GLU A 449 7.95 20.70 -2.53
CA GLU A 449 8.62 22.01 -2.55
C GLU A 449 7.60 23.14 -2.26
N ILE A 450 6.44 23.10 -2.91
CA ILE A 450 5.35 24.06 -2.67
C ILE A 450 4.89 24.02 -1.21
N LEU A 451 4.64 22.85 -0.64
CA LEU A 451 4.25 22.71 0.77
C LEU A 451 5.32 23.26 1.73
N SER A 452 6.60 23.20 1.36
CA SER A 452 7.67 23.80 2.15
C SER A 452 7.67 25.33 2.11
N GLN A 453 7.19 25.93 1.01
CA GLN A 453 7.05 27.37 0.84
C GLN A 453 5.79 27.89 1.55
N VAL A 454 4.66 27.18 1.41
CA VAL A 454 3.38 27.47 2.06
C VAL A 454 3.49 27.43 3.59
N GLY A 455 4.27 26.49 4.15
CA GLY A 455 4.50 26.38 5.59
C GLY A 455 3.21 26.09 6.37
N ASP A 456 2.81 27.04 7.25
CA ASP A 456 1.62 26.90 8.09
C ASP A 456 0.36 27.58 7.52
N GLU A 457 0.43 28.19 6.34
CA GLU A 457 -0.72 28.82 5.68
C GLU A 457 -1.80 27.81 5.30
N HIS A 458 -3.03 28.29 5.10
CA HIS A 458 -4.19 27.46 4.79
C HIS A 458 -4.45 27.43 3.29
N ILE A 459 -4.09 26.33 2.63
CA ILE A 459 -4.43 26.11 1.22
C ILE A 459 -5.95 25.93 1.10
N TYR A 460 -6.59 26.74 0.29
CA TYR A 460 -8.02 26.60 -0.03
C TYR A 460 -8.27 26.12 -1.47
N ALA A 461 -7.30 26.31 -2.37
CA ALA A 461 -7.42 25.88 -3.75
C ALA A 461 -6.08 25.39 -4.34
N ALA A 462 -6.15 24.43 -5.24
CA ALA A 462 -5.05 23.97 -6.08
C ALA A 462 -5.56 23.66 -7.50
N ALA A 463 -4.82 24.09 -8.52
CA ALA A 463 -5.14 23.85 -9.91
C ALA A 463 -3.95 23.24 -10.66
N LEU A 464 -4.22 22.29 -11.54
CA LEU A 464 -3.31 21.94 -12.63
C LEU A 464 -3.71 22.76 -13.85
N VAL A 465 -2.79 23.56 -14.34
CA VAL A 465 -3.04 24.49 -15.45
C VAL A 465 -2.31 24.00 -16.70
N THR A 466 -2.99 24.04 -17.83
CA THR A 466 -2.45 23.74 -19.16
C THR A 466 -2.77 24.85 -20.15
N ASP A 467 -2.22 24.79 -21.34
CA ASP A 467 -2.56 25.67 -22.47
C ASP A 467 -3.50 24.95 -23.46
N SER A 468 -4.10 25.71 -24.36
CA SER A 468 -4.99 25.21 -25.43
C SER A 468 -4.33 24.22 -26.39
N ASN A 469 -3.00 24.11 -26.38
CA ASN A 469 -2.26 23.13 -27.16
C ASN A 469 -1.93 21.85 -26.36
N CYS A 470 -2.29 21.76 -25.08
CA CYS A 470 -2.02 20.62 -24.20
C CYS A 470 -0.51 20.24 -24.12
N VAL A 471 0.37 21.24 -24.12
CA VAL A 471 1.83 21.04 -24.10
C VAL A 471 2.52 21.62 -22.88
N THR A 472 1.82 22.45 -22.11
CA THR A 472 2.30 22.95 -20.82
C THR A 472 1.49 22.37 -19.68
N LEU A 473 2.14 22.15 -18.56
CA LEU A 473 1.52 21.80 -17.29
C LEU A 473 2.28 22.49 -16.18
N PHE A 474 1.55 23.18 -15.32
CA PHE A 474 2.08 23.66 -14.06
C PHE A 474 1.05 23.53 -12.94
N LEU A 475 1.53 23.47 -11.72
CA LEU A 475 0.71 23.39 -10.52
C LEU A 475 0.67 24.76 -9.87
N ALA A 476 -0.53 25.27 -9.64
CA ALA A 476 -0.78 26.49 -8.88
C ALA A 476 -1.52 26.17 -7.58
N VAL A 477 -1.14 26.85 -6.51
CA VAL A 477 -1.73 26.71 -5.17
C VAL A 477 -1.96 28.09 -4.57
N ASN A 478 -3.12 28.29 -3.94
CA ASN A 478 -3.42 29.54 -3.27
C ASN A 478 -3.83 29.33 -1.81
N THR A 479 -3.51 30.32 -0.97
CA THR A 479 -3.77 30.30 0.46
C THR A 479 -4.63 31.48 0.88
N ILE A 480 -5.38 31.29 1.98
CA ILE A 480 -6.20 32.38 2.57
C ILE A 480 -5.30 33.54 2.99
N GLU A 481 -4.12 33.23 3.51
CA GLU A 481 -3.16 34.21 4.00
C GLU A 481 -2.56 35.07 2.87
N TYR A 482 -2.29 34.45 1.71
CA TYR A 482 -1.80 35.17 0.53
C TYR A 482 -2.84 36.15 -0.01
N LEU A 483 -4.11 35.72 -0.14
CA LEU A 483 -5.22 36.61 -0.54
C LEU A 483 -5.35 37.79 0.40
N ALA A 484 -5.33 37.54 1.71
CA ALA A 484 -5.48 38.62 2.71
C ALA A 484 -4.28 39.59 2.70
N ALA A 485 -3.07 39.12 2.37
CA ALA A 485 -1.87 39.95 2.33
C ALA A 485 -1.83 40.91 1.09
N ASN A 486 -2.46 40.50 0.00
CA ASN A 486 -2.46 41.28 -1.25
C ASN A 486 -3.70 42.14 -1.44
N ASP A 487 -4.57 42.25 -0.41
CA ASP A 487 -5.84 43.00 -0.43
C ASP A 487 -6.79 42.54 -1.58
N ASP A 488 -6.61 41.29 -2.01
CA ASP A 488 -7.23 40.71 -3.18
C ASP A 488 -8.50 39.98 -2.76
N THR A 489 -9.55 40.78 -2.49
CA THR A 489 -10.86 40.25 -2.12
C THR A 489 -11.80 40.17 -3.32
N ASP A 490 -11.31 40.41 -4.53
CA ASP A 490 -12.09 40.29 -5.75
C ASP A 490 -12.36 38.81 -6.05
N SER A 491 -13.61 38.46 -6.31
CA SER A 491 -14.01 37.08 -6.59
C SER A 491 -13.33 36.50 -7.84
N GLU A 492 -12.95 37.36 -8.80
CA GLU A 492 -12.28 36.96 -10.02
C GLU A 492 -10.86 36.42 -9.74
N THR A 493 -10.01 37.19 -9.05
CA THR A 493 -8.62 36.78 -8.76
C THR A 493 -8.50 35.59 -7.82
N GLN A 494 -9.49 35.39 -6.94
CA GLN A 494 -9.54 34.25 -6.04
C GLN A 494 -9.45 32.89 -6.77
N TRP A 495 -9.96 32.82 -8.00
CA TRP A 495 -10.05 31.58 -8.78
C TRP A 495 -9.21 31.60 -10.07
N MET A 496 -8.33 32.60 -10.27
CA MET A 496 -7.43 32.70 -11.42
C MET A 496 -6.03 32.12 -11.08
N PRO A 497 -5.71 30.87 -11.48
CA PRO A 497 -4.47 30.20 -11.06
C PRO A 497 -3.19 30.92 -11.48
N ASP A 498 -3.22 31.68 -12.57
CA ASP A 498 -2.06 32.43 -13.08
C ASP A 498 -1.63 33.57 -12.13
N GLU A 499 -2.50 34.01 -11.22
CA GLU A 499 -2.26 35.08 -10.26
C GLU A 499 -2.03 34.56 -8.82
N TRP A 500 -1.97 33.25 -8.63
CA TRP A 500 -1.85 32.65 -7.30
C TRP A 500 -0.44 32.74 -6.71
N GLY A 501 -0.39 32.69 -5.38
CA GLY A 501 0.84 32.96 -4.63
C GLY A 501 1.93 31.91 -4.78
N TYR A 502 1.57 30.69 -5.10
CA TYR A 502 2.49 29.56 -5.14
C TYR A 502 2.31 28.74 -6.41
N SER A 503 3.43 28.52 -7.12
CA SER A 503 3.47 27.63 -8.29
C SER A 503 4.76 26.83 -8.31
N ASP A 504 4.82 25.80 -9.14
CA ASP A 504 6.03 25.03 -9.33
C ASP A 504 7.12 25.83 -10.10
N ALA A 505 8.38 25.53 -9.80
CA ALA A 505 9.52 26.28 -10.33
C ALA A 505 9.83 25.91 -11.79
N ASP A 506 10.52 26.80 -12.52
CA ASP A 506 10.97 26.61 -13.92
C ASP A 506 11.74 25.31 -14.20
N ASN A 507 12.32 24.69 -13.18
CA ASN A 507 13.03 23.41 -13.29
C ASN A 507 12.31 22.25 -12.58
N SER A 508 11.03 22.40 -12.28
CA SER A 508 10.17 21.39 -11.66
C SER A 508 10.10 20.09 -12.48
N GLN A 509 9.47 19.06 -11.91
CA GLN A 509 9.20 17.85 -12.67
C GLN A 509 8.08 18.08 -13.70
N LEU A 510 7.07 18.93 -13.38
CA LEU A 510 6.04 19.34 -14.34
C LEU A 510 6.65 20.13 -15.52
N SER A 511 7.56 21.06 -15.25
CA SER A 511 8.30 21.77 -16.33
C SER A 511 9.08 20.80 -17.24
N LYS A 512 9.67 19.74 -16.70
CA LYS A 512 10.32 18.70 -17.51
C LYS A 512 9.33 17.86 -18.31
N LEU A 513 8.18 17.54 -17.71
CA LEU A 513 7.10 16.84 -18.39
C LEU A 513 6.54 17.69 -19.54
N SER A 514 6.32 19.00 -19.34
CA SER A 514 5.91 19.96 -20.37
C SER A 514 6.86 19.98 -21.55
N LYS A 515 8.18 20.00 -21.31
CA LYS A 515 9.18 19.88 -22.39
C LYS A 515 9.05 18.57 -23.17
N SER A 516 8.71 17.49 -22.50
CA SER A 516 8.49 16.20 -23.16
C SER A 516 7.17 16.19 -23.93
N LEU A 517 6.10 16.77 -23.40
CA LEU A 517 4.82 16.96 -24.10
C LEU A 517 5.03 17.76 -25.40
N TRP A 518 5.76 18.85 -25.35
CA TRP A 518 6.10 19.64 -26.53
C TRP A 518 6.84 18.81 -27.60
N GLN A 519 7.77 17.95 -27.21
CA GLN A 519 8.50 17.09 -28.14
C GLN A 519 7.60 16.04 -28.82
N HIS A 520 6.53 15.61 -28.15
CA HIS A 520 5.59 14.61 -28.64
C HIS A 520 4.27 15.20 -29.17
N TYR A 521 4.11 16.52 -29.15
CA TYR A 521 2.88 17.22 -29.50
C TYR A 521 2.25 16.77 -30.83
N SER A 522 3.08 16.54 -31.86
CA SER A 522 2.58 16.07 -33.16
C SER A 522 1.89 14.70 -33.12
N ASN A 523 2.00 13.98 -32.01
CA ASN A 523 1.45 12.65 -31.77
C ASN A 523 0.43 12.65 -30.63
N LEU A 524 0.02 13.83 -30.17
CA LEU A 524 -1.03 13.96 -29.14
C LEU A 524 -2.30 13.21 -29.62
N PRO A 525 -2.84 12.30 -28.82
CA PRO A 525 -4.05 11.53 -29.21
C PRO A 525 -5.28 12.40 -29.39
N GLY A 526 -5.39 13.49 -28.64
CA GLY A 526 -6.45 14.49 -28.71
C GLY A 526 -6.46 15.35 -27.45
N GLU A 527 -7.04 16.54 -27.54
CA GLU A 527 -7.17 17.47 -26.41
C GLU A 527 -7.94 16.84 -25.24
N LYS A 528 -9.08 16.24 -25.53
CA LYS A 528 -9.91 15.58 -24.52
C LYS A 528 -9.16 14.47 -23.78
N PHE A 529 -8.43 13.61 -24.49
CA PHE A 529 -7.59 12.58 -23.88
C PHE A 529 -6.61 13.18 -22.88
N PHE A 530 -5.99 14.30 -23.24
CA PHE A 530 -5.05 14.98 -22.37
C PHE A 530 -5.74 15.56 -21.14
N ILE A 531 -6.85 16.28 -21.31
CA ILE A 531 -7.61 16.90 -20.22
C ILE A 531 -8.15 15.84 -19.26
N ASP A 532 -8.67 14.71 -19.75
CA ASP A 532 -9.14 13.61 -18.90
C ASP A 532 -7.99 13.00 -18.09
N ALA A 533 -6.79 12.86 -18.67
CA ALA A 533 -5.62 12.39 -17.94
C ALA A 533 -5.20 13.37 -16.82
N VAL A 534 -5.29 14.68 -17.07
CA VAL A 534 -4.99 15.73 -16.07
C VAL A 534 -6.02 15.74 -14.95
N ILE A 535 -7.31 15.63 -15.27
CA ILE A 535 -8.40 15.55 -14.27
C ILE A 535 -8.24 14.30 -13.40
N SER A 536 -8.00 13.14 -14.01
CA SER A 536 -7.74 11.88 -13.29
C SER A 536 -6.55 12.00 -12.34
N ALA A 537 -5.46 12.62 -12.80
CA ALA A 537 -4.29 12.84 -11.97
C ALA A 537 -4.59 13.72 -10.76
N MET A 538 -5.30 14.82 -10.96
CA MET A 538 -5.65 15.75 -9.87
C MET A 538 -6.59 15.09 -8.86
N LYS A 539 -7.57 14.31 -9.33
CA LYS A 539 -8.47 13.54 -8.46
C LYS A 539 -7.69 12.56 -7.58
N GLN A 540 -6.80 11.76 -8.17
CA GLN A 540 -6.01 10.80 -7.42
C GLN A 540 -5.07 11.47 -6.42
N LEU A 541 -4.41 12.56 -6.79
CA LEU A 541 -3.57 13.34 -5.88
C LEU A 541 -4.37 13.85 -4.67
N ARG A 542 -5.60 14.32 -4.90
CA ARG A 542 -6.50 14.73 -3.83
C ARG A 542 -6.88 13.53 -2.95
N ASP A 543 -7.33 12.45 -3.54
CA ASP A 543 -7.84 11.26 -2.83
C ASP A 543 -6.75 10.52 -2.05
N THR A 544 -5.50 10.57 -2.53
CA THR A 544 -4.33 10.01 -1.83
C THR A 544 -3.75 10.94 -0.75
N GLY A 545 -4.28 12.15 -0.61
CA GLY A 545 -3.81 13.11 0.40
C GLY A 545 -2.46 13.76 0.06
N ALA A 546 -2.11 13.89 -1.22
CA ALA A 546 -0.87 14.52 -1.67
C ALA A 546 -0.68 15.96 -1.17
N PHE A 547 -1.79 16.65 -0.85
CA PHE A 547 -1.81 18.00 -0.28
C PHE A 547 -1.74 18.03 1.27
N GLY A 548 -1.45 16.88 1.90
CA GLY A 548 -1.25 16.77 3.35
C GLY A 548 -2.50 17.16 4.16
N LYS A 549 -2.31 17.95 5.22
CA LYS A 549 -3.39 18.42 6.13
C LYS A 549 -4.47 19.26 5.44
N HIS A 550 -4.23 19.76 4.25
CA HIS A 550 -5.12 20.69 3.53
C HIS A 550 -6.18 19.98 2.69
N THR A 551 -5.98 18.72 2.34
CA THR A 551 -6.83 17.94 1.41
C THR A 551 -8.33 18.02 1.73
N GLY A 552 -8.72 18.02 3.01
CA GLY A 552 -10.13 17.98 3.41
C GLY A 552 -10.95 19.26 3.17
N GLY A 553 -10.29 20.42 3.07
CA GLY A 553 -10.95 21.73 2.99
C GLY A 553 -10.66 22.51 1.72
N MET A 554 -9.87 21.98 0.79
CA MET A 554 -9.45 22.67 -0.42
C MET A 554 -10.23 22.22 -1.66
N THR A 555 -10.41 23.13 -2.60
CA THR A 555 -10.98 22.85 -3.92
C THR A 555 -9.85 22.57 -4.91
N CYS A 556 -9.98 21.50 -5.71
CA CYS A 556 -9.05 21.14 -6.77
C CYS A 556 -9.78 21.22 -8.12
N PHE A 557 -9.11 21.73 -9.15
CA PHE A 557 -9.64 21.78 -10.51
C PHE A 557 -8.53 21.79 -11.56
N VAL A 558 -8.91 21.72 -12.82
CA VAL A 558 -8.02 21.87 -13.98
C VAL A 558 -8.43 23.14 -14.71
N SER A 559 -7.47 23.96 -15.09
CA SER A 559 -7.69 25.22 -15.81
C SER A 559 -6.89 25.27 -17.12
N MET A 560 -7.36 26.05 -18.08
CA MET A 560 -6.67 26.35 -19.32
C MET A 560 -6.37 27.85 -19.42
N SER A 561 -5.10 28.20 -19.55
CA SER A 561 -4.66 29.60 -19.42
C SER A 561 -5.01 30.51 -20.60
N ASP A 562 -5.40 29.98 -21.76
CA ASP A 562 -5.58 30.71 -23.01
C ASP A 562 -6.71 30.21 -23.91
N ASP A 563 -7.75 29.60 -23.32
CA ASP A 563 -8.89 29.04 -24.03
C ASP A 563 -10.22 29.68 -23.61
N ASP A 564 -11.06 30.02 -24.62
CA ASP A 564 -12.40 30.56 -24.38
C ASP A 564 -13.35 29.53 -23.69
N ASN A 565 -12.98 28.26 -23.63
CA ASN A 565 -13.70 27.19 -22.95
C ASN A 565 -13.16 26.86 -21.54
N ALA A 566 -12.20 27.64 -21.02
CA ALA A 566 -11.57 27.40 -19.72
C ALA A 566 -12.61 27.19 -18.60
N GLU A 567 -13.64 28.03 -18.53
CA GLU A 567 -14.72 27.93 -17.54
C GLU A 567 -15.46 26.58 -17.59
N SER A 568 -15.71 26.05 -18.78
CA SER A 568 -16.37 24.74 -18.94
C SER A 568 -15.50 23.61 -18.38
N ILE A 569 -14.21 23.63 -18.67
CA ILE A 569 -13.23 22.63 -18.21
C ILE A 569 -13.07 22.73 -16.69
N GLU A 570 -12.97 23.95 -16.16
CA GLU A 570 -12.86 24.20 -14.72
C GLU A 570 -14.08 23.66 -13.96
N ASN A 571 -15.28 23.95 -14.46
CA ASN A 571 -16.54 23.51 -13.84
C ASN A 571 -16.67 21.98 -13.89
N GLU A 572 -16.40 21.35 -15.04
CA GLU A 572 -16.42 19.89 -15.19
C GLU A 572 -15.40 19.25 -14.26
N SER A 573 -14.16 19.71 -14.28
CA SER A 573 -13.10 19.15 -13.46
C SER A 573 -13.37 19.30 -11.96
N ALA A 574 -13.89 20.45 -11.53
CA ALA A 574 -14.24 20.67 -10.13
C ALA A 574 -15.33 19.71 -9.65
N ILE A 575 -16.32 19.41 -10.47
CA ILE A 575 -17.37 18.41 -10.17
C ILE A 575 -16.76 17.01 -10.05
N ARG A 576 -15.87 16.63 -10.96
CA ARG A 576 -15.26 15.30 -11.01
C ARG A 576 -14.25 15.04 -9.89
N ILE A 577 -13.58 16.08 -9.40
CA ILE A 577 -12.47 15.97 -8.45
C ILE A 577 -12.92 16.11 -7.00
N ASN A 578 -13.90 16.99 -6.72
CA ASN A 578 -14.22 17.38 -5.34
C ASN A 578 -15.48 16.71 -4.79
N PRO A 579 -15.61 16.62 -3.44
CA PRO A 579 -16.90 16.33 -2.82
C PRO A 579 -17.96 17.36 -3.23
N PRO A 580 -19.25 16.96 -3.30
CA PRO A 580 -20.33 17.83 -3.81
C PRO A 580 -20.41 19.21 -3.14
N SER A 581 -20.10 19.32 -1.84
CA SER A 581 -20.13 20.60 -1.12
C SER A 581 -19.05 21.58 -1.59
N LEU A 582 -17.84 21.09 -1.88
CA LEU A 582 -16.75 21.94 -2.37
C LEU A 582 -16.93 22.27 -3.86
N ALA A 583 -17.41 21.31 -4.66
CA ALA A 583 -17.77 21.59 -6.05
C ALA A 583 -18.87 22.65 -6.15
N ALA A 584 -19.93 22.58 -5.34
CA ALA A 584 -20.99 23.59 -5.31
C ALA A 584 -20.45 24.99 -4.97
N THR A 585 -19.55 25.10 -3.99
CA THR A 585 -18.93 26.40 -3.64
C THR A 585 -18.12 26.97 -4.80
N PHE A 586 -17.43 26.11 -5.56
CA PHE A 586 -16.67 26.54 -6.74
C PHE A 586 -17.59 26.98 -7.89
N LEU A 587 -18.70 26.27 -8.12
CA LEU A 587 -19.66 26.59 -9.19
C LEU A 587 -20.46 27.87 -8.93
N ASP A 588 -20.62 28.27 -7.66
CA ASP A 588 -21.30 29.52 -7.27
C ASP A 588 -20.36 30.74 -7.34
N ARG A 589 -19.10 30.60 -7.81
CA ARG A 589 -18.19 31.72 -7.96
C ARG A 589 -18.71 32.71 -9.02
N GLU A 590 -18.62 33.99 -8.72
CA GLU A 590 -18.81 35.04 -9.72
C GLU A 590 -17.54 35.14 -10.57
N ILE A 591 -17.66 34.93 -11.89
CA ILE A 591 -16.59 35.05 -12.90
C ILE A 591 -16.74 36.36 -13.62
#